data_0e5a4523895cef577d37224277f29735
#
_entry.id   0e5a4523895cef577d37224277f29735
#
_cell.length_a   1.000
_cell.length_b   1.000
_cell.length_c   1.000
_cell.angle_alpha   90.00
_cell.angle_beta   90.00
_cell.angle_gamma   90.00
#
_symmetry.space_group_name_H-M   'P 1'
#
loop_
_entity.id
_entity.type
_entity.pdbx_description
1 polymer ?
#
loop_
_entity_poly.entity_id
_entity_poly.type
_entity_poly.pdbx_seq_one_letter_code
_entity_poly.pdbx_strand_id
1 'polypeptide(L)'
;MIKNIFFVLCNIIKMADKSKKIKTRLHDRKQLWNMFDMEIKGDKPPLECIYRECGDRESCERCNACLAFSDEGFLTCTNEQCGIIYKDLVDHSAEWRFYGADDNHGTDPTRCGMPINPLLKESSFGCKVVCQGSSSYEMRKIRRYTEWQSMPYKEKSQYDEFQIITNMAHNAGMPKMIIDDAMRYHKKISEYNLTFRGDNRDGLLASSIYIACRVNKFPRTPKEIANIFHLDVTSATKGCKNAQNIINDIERDLCSQEKTSLGRTKPEAFIERYCSKLNMNVELTKVAMFVSLRVEKNNLMPENTPQSIAAGIVYFISQICKLSISKRDVKNVSETSEVTINKCYKKLEKIQGQLVPNAILRKYA
;
A
#
# COMPACT_ATOMS: atom_id res chain seq x y z
N MET A 1 9.23 -38.56 -37.93
CA MET A 1 8.95 -37.34 -37.16
C MET A 1 7.52 -37.26 -36.63
N ILE A 2 6.51 -37.42 -37.47
CA ILE A 2 5.08 -37.27 -37.06
C ILE A 2 4.64 -38.26 -35.96
N LYS A 3 5.16 -39.52 -35.98
CA LYS A 3 4.83 -40.55 -34.97
C LYS A 3 5.35 -40.22 -33.57
N ASN A 4 6.46 -39.50 -33.43
CA ASN A 4 6.99 -39.11 -32.13
C ASN A 4 6.19 -37.95 -31.52
N ILE A 5 5.69 -37.04 -32.34
CA ILE A 5 4.84 -35.94 -31.90
C ILE A 5 3.50 -36.47 -31.37
N PHE A 6 2.92 -37.45 -32.03
CA PHE A 6 1.68 -38.10 -31.57
C PHE A 6 1.87 -38.88 -30.27
N PHE A 7 3.03 -39.50 -30.06
CA PHE A 7 3.35 -40.23 -28.84
C PHE A 7 3.53 -39.26 -27.63
N VAL A 8 4.17 -38.11 -27.85
CA VAL A 8 4.33 -37.07 -26.83
C VAL A 8 2.98 -36.43 -26.48
N LEU A 9 2.15 -36.11 -27.47
CA LEU A 9 0.78 -35.61 -27.27
C LEU A 9 -0.10 -36.63 -26.53
N CYS A 10 -0.04 -37.91 -26.86
CA CYS A 10 -0.78 -38.95 -26.15
C CYS A 10 -0.30 -39.13 -24.70
N ASN A 11 0.97 -38.96 -24.40
CA ASN A 11 1.49 -39.03 -23.04
C ASN A 11 1.09 -37.79 -22.23
N ILE A 12 1.05 -36.60 -22.84
CA ILE A 12 0.55 -35.38 -22.20
C ILE A 12 -0.95 -35.49 -21.89
N ILE A 13 -1.75 -36.03 -22.81
CA ILE A 13 -3.18 -36.27 -22.62
C ILE A 13 -3.43 -37.36 -21.55
N LYS A 14 -2.64 -38.45 -21.54
CA LYS A 14 -2.75 -39.48 -20.48
C LYS A 14 -2.31 -39.01 -19.10
N MET A 15 -1.46 -38.00 -18.99
CA MET A 15 -1.16 -37.36 -17.72
C MET A 15 -2.28 -36.44 -17.24
N ALA A 16 -3.10 -35.87 -18.13
CA ALA A 16 -4.26 -35.07 -17.78
C ALA A 16 -5.44 -35.90 -17.25
N ASP A 17 -5.51 -37.18 -17.57
CA ASP A 17 -6.65 -38.07 -17.24
C ASP A 17 -6.54 -38.79 -15.89
N LYS A 18 -5.41 -38.69 -15.20
CA LYS A 18 -5.28 -39.15 -13.82
C LYS A 18 -5.66 -38.03 -12.88
N SER A 19 -6.94 -37.99 -12.53
CA SER A 19 -7.56 -37.08 -11.57
C SER A 19 -7.03 -37.19 -10.13
N LYS A 20 -5.76 -36.85 -9.92
CA LYS A 20 -5.27 -36.29 -8.69
C LYS A 20 -4.84 -34.88 -9.03
N LYS A 21 -5.53 -33.87 -8.46
CA LYS A 21 -5.20 -32.46 -8.54
C LYS A 21 -3.76 -32.23 -8.05
N ILE A 22 -2.79 -32.57 -8.87
CA ILE A 22 -1.42 -32.14 -8.70
C ILE A 22 -1.47 -30.67 -9.11
N LYS A 23 -1.42 -29.77 -8.14
CA LYS A 23 -1.11 -28.37 -8.38
C LYS A 23 0.30 -28.31 -8.94
N THR A 24 0.46 -28.52 -10.25
CA THR A 24 1.70 -28.24 -10.94
C THR A 24 1.96 -26.74 -10.75
N ARG A 25 3.08 -26.42 -10.12
CA ARG A 25 3.51 -25.03 -9.93
C ARG A 25 3.63 -24.38 -11.32
N LEU A 26 3.31 -23.10 -11.43
CA LEU A 26 3.45 -22.33 -12.68
C LEU A 26 4.85 -22.49 -13.32
N HIS A 27 5.86 -22.70 -12.50
CA HIS A 27 7.24 -22.94 -12.89
C HIS A 27 7.40 -24.25 -13.71
N ASP A 28 6.75 -25.34 -13.29
CA ASP A 28 6.82 -26.63 -14.00
C ASP A 28 6.12 -26.55 -15.37
N ARG A 29 5.08 -25.73 -15.48
CA ARG A 29 4.41 -25.44 -16.75
C ARG A 29 5.31 -24.65 -17.71
N LYS A 30 6.01 -23.62 -17.24
CA LYS A 30 6.97 -22.84 -18.06
C LYS A 30 8.11 -23.75 -18.55
N GLN A 31 8.64 -24.62 -17.70
CA GLN A 31 9.70 -25.55 -18.09
C GLN A 31 9.22 -26.57 -19.16
N LEU A 32 8.02 -27.12 -19.00
CA LEU A 32 7.43 -28.02 -20.00
C LEU A 32 7.20 -27.34 -21.35
N TRP A 33 6.74 -26.12 -21.38
CA TRP A 33 6.58 -25.35 -22.60
C TRP A 33 7.93 -24.97 -23.23
N ASN A 34 8.94 -24.62 -22.45
CA ASN A 34 10.29 -24.36 -22.93
C ASN A 34 10.92 -25.63 -23.54
N MET A 35 10.74 -26.82 -22.93
CA MET A 35 11.19 -28.09 -23.48
C MET A 35 10.48 -28.42 -24.81
N PHE A 36 9.17 -28.17 -24.88
CA PHE A 36 8.37 -28.37 -26.09
C PHE A 36 8.82 -27.42 -27.22
N ASP A 37 9.09 -26.16 -26.90
CA ASP A 37 9.59 -25.17 -27.86
C ASP A 37 11.02 -25.54 -28.35
N MET A 38 11.89 -26.06 -27.49
CA MET A 38 13.21 -26.55 -27.85
C MET A 38 13.12 -27.77 -28.81
N GLU A 39 12.17 -28.66 -28.56
CA GLU A 39 11.98 -29.87 -29.37
C GLU A 39 11.41 -29.56 -30.77
N ILE A 40 10.55 -28.53 -30.89
CA ILE A 40 9.97 -28.11 -32.17
C ILE A 40 10.91 -27.21 -32.98
N LYS A 41 11.61 -26.27 -32.33
CA LYS A 41 12.42 -25.25 -32.99
C LYS A 41 13.89 -25.63 -33.15
N GLY A 42 14.32 -26.77 -32.59
CA GLY A 42 15.74 -27.09 -32.48
C GLY A 42 16.47 -26.08 -31.64
N ASP A 43 17.79 -26.24 -31.41
CA ASP A 43 18.61 -25.39 -30.52
C ASP A 43 18.74 -23.88 -30.90
N LYS A 44 17.83 -23.36 -31.70
CA LYS A 44 17.77 -21.93 -31.99
C LYS A 44 16.93 -21.25 -30.95
N PRO A 45 17.50 -20.30 -30.20
CA PRO A 45 16.71 -19.46 -29.29
C PRO A 45 15.57 -18.82 -30.09
N PRO A 46 14.35 -18.72 -29.52
CA PRO A 46 13.23 -18.09 -30.18
C PRO A 46 13.63 -16.67 -30.61
N LEU A 47 13.50 -16.39 -31.91
CA LEU A 47 14.01 -15.16 -32.53
C LEU A 47 13.27 -13.90 -32.06
N GLU A 48 12.12 -14.03 -31.40
CA GLU A 48 11.38 -12.91 -30.83
C GLU A 48 10.49 -13.36 -29.68
N CYS A 49 10.80 -12.91 -28.49
CA CYS A 49 9.77 -12.63 -27.51
C CYS A 49 9.18 -11.24 -27.84
N ILE A 50 8.01 -11.22 -28.45
CA ILE A 50 7.27 -9.98 -28.72
C ILE A 50 6.91 -9.25 -27.42
N TYR A 51 6.94 -9.93 -26.30
CA TYR A 51 6.72 -9.39 -24.96
C TYR A 51 7.79 -9.94 -24.01
N ARG A 52 8.98 -9.34 -24.02
CA ARG A 52 9.82 -9.38 -22.84
C ARG A 52 9.07 -8.62 -21.75
N GLU A 53 8.94 -9.23 -20.57
CA GLU A 53 8.67 -8.45 -19.38
C GLU A 53 9.78 -7.39 -19.33
N CYS A 54 9.44 -6.15 -19.65
CA CYS A 54 10.34 -5.02 -19.50
C CYS A 54 10.56 -4.86 -18.00
N GLY A 55 11.57 -5.53 -17.46
CA GLY A 55 12.16 -5.11 -16.20
C GLY A 55 12.70 -3.69 -16.44
N ASP A 56 12.54 -2.82 -15.45
CA ASP A 56 13.11 -1.48 -15.48
C ASP A 56 14.60 -1.58 -15.81
N ARG A 57 14.94 -1.26 -17.06
CA ARG A 57 16.33 -1.28 -17.53
C ARG A 57 16.99 0.00 -17.07
N GLU A 58 17.83 -0.08 -16.07
CA GLU A 58 18.59 1.06 -15.57
C GLU A 58 19.92 1.24 -16.32
N SER A 59 20.44 0.19 -16.94
CA SER A 59 21.75 0.19 -17.61
C SER A 59 21.73 -0.42 -19.00
N CYS A 60 22.62 0.05 -19.87
CA CYS A 60 22.79 -0.44 -21.22
C CYS A 60 23.38 -1.85 -21.25
N GLU A 61 22.79 -2.77 -22.00
CA GLU A 61 23.25 -4.18 -22.11
C GLU A 61 24.63 -4.30 -22.77
N ARG A 62 25.09 -3.29 -23.54
CA ARG A 62 26.34 -3.35 -24.27
C ARG A 62 27.51 -2.68 -23.55
N CYS A 63 27.28 -1.54 -22.89
CA CYS A 63 28.35 -0.74 -22.28
C CYS A 63 28.13 -0.48 -20.80
N ASN A 64 27.06 -0.98 -20.20
CA ASN A 64 26.66 -0.76 -18.81
C ASN A 64 26.54 0.73 -18.38
N ALA A 65 26.46 1.67 -19.36
CA ALA A 65 26.19 3.05 -19.07
C ALA A 65 24.72 3.28 -18.71
N CYS A 66 24.43 4.35 -17.98
CA CYS A 66 23.07 4.74 -17.65
C CYS A 66 22.24 4.97 -18.93
N LEU A 67 20.95 4.70 -18.85
CA LEU A 67 20.00 4.95 -19.90
C LEU A 67 19.24 6.24 -19.60
N ALA A 68 18.95 7.04 -20.62
CA ALA A 68 18.13 8.25 -20.52
C ALA A 68 17.04 8.24 -21.58
N PHE A 69 15.92 8.89 -21.29
CA PHE A 69 14.87 9.07 -22.30
C PHE A 69 15.27 10.17 -23.28
N SER A 70 15.19 9.87 -24.57
CA SER A 70 15.31 10.86 -25.65
C SER A 70 14.05 11.72 -25.71
N ASP A 71 14.14 12.90 -26.36
CA ASP A 71 13.00 13.78 -26.64
C ASP A 71 11.88 13.09 -27.43
N GLU A 72 12.22 12.03 -28.17
CA GLU A 72 11.27 11.17 -28.92
C GLU A 72 10.59 10.12 -28.04
N GLY A 73 10.91 10.04 -26.74
CA GLY A 73 10.33 9.07 -25.79
C GLY A 73 10.97 7.67 -25.79
N PHE A 74 12.08 7.48 -26.53
CA PHE A 74 12.81 6.22 -26.53
C PHE A 74 13.91 6.20 -25.48
N LEU A 75 14.14 5.05 -24.87
CA LEU A 75 15.24 4.85 -23.94
C LEU A 75 16.55 4.70 -24.73
N THR A 76 17.48 5.63 -24.52
CA THR A 76 18.76 5.68 -25.24
C THR A 76 19.94 5.58 -24.28
N CYS A 77 21.03 5.00 -24.77
CA CYS A 77 22.28 4.95 -24.02
C CYS A 77 22.95 6.32 -23.99
N THR A 78 23.33 6.80 -22.80
CA THR A 78 24.00 8.09 -22.61
C THR A 78 25.46 8.10 -23.10
N ASN A 79 26.03 6.94 -23.37
CA ASN A 79 27.39 6.85 -23.91
C ASN A 79 27.39 7.15 -25.40
N GLU A 80 28.03 8.26 -25.80
CA GLU A 80 28.13 8.73 -27.19
C GLU A 80 28.71 7.68 -28.15
N GLN A 81 29.61 6.81 -27.67
CA GLN A 81 30.19 5.75 -28.49
C GLN A 81 29.28 4.54 -28.67
N CYS A 82 28.26 4.39 -27.84
CA CYS A 82 27.34 3.26 -27.89
C CYS A 82 26.04 3.61 -28.60
N GLY A 83 25.37 4.66 -28.19
CA GLY A 83 24.19 5.26 -28.84
C GLY A 83 23.02 4.30 -29.13
N ILE A 84 22.91 3.16 -28.43
CA ILE A 84 21.83 2.18 -28.67
C ILE A 84 20.49 2.79 -28.24
N ILE A 85 19.51 2.66 -29.14
CA ILE A 85 18.12 3.05 -28.89
C ILE A 85 17.29 1.78 -28.67
N TYR A 86 16.63 1.69 -27.51
CA TYR A 86 15.74 0.60 -27.19
C TYR A 86 14.33 0.94 -27.66
N LYS A 87 13.85 0.25 -28.71
CA LYS A 87 12.53 0.46 -29.32
C LYS A 87 11.46 -0.50 -28.78
N ASP A 88 11.86 -1.47 -28.00
CA ASP A 88 11.02 -2.55 -27.46
C ASP A 88 10.42 -2.23 -26.07
N LEU A 89 10.47 -0.97 -25.68
CA LEU A 89 9.81 -0.48 -24.47
C LEU A 89 8.34 -0.17 -24.78
N VAL A 90 7.48 -0.85 -24.05
CA VAL A 90 6.06 -0.52 -24.05
C VAL A 90 5.84 0.59 -23.03
N ASP A 91 5.33 1.70 -23.47
CA ASP A 91 4.93 2.80 -22.59
C ASP A 91 3.70 2.37 -21.80
N HIS A 92 3.86 2.31 -20.46
CA HIS A 92 2.78 1.99 -19.53
C HIS A 92 2.03 3.24 -19.05
N SER A 93 2.42 4.43 -19.51
CA SER A 93 1.72 5.66 -19.20
C SER A 93 0.35 5.69 -19.86
N ALA A 94 -0.62 6.31 -19.20
CA ALA A 94 -1.95 6.49 -19.77
C ALA A 94 -1.87 7.43 -20.96
N GLU A 95 -2.42 6.99 -22.10
CA GLU A 95 -2.53 7.83 -23.27
C GLU A 95 -3.64 8.87 -23.06
N TRP A 96 -3.26 10.15 -23.15
CA TRP A 96 -4.18 11.26 -22.93
C TRP A 96 -4.94 11.62 -24.20
N ARG A 97 -6.21 11.98 -24.05
CA ARG A 97 -7.06 12.43 -25.17
C ARG A 97 -6.86 13.92 -25.49
N PHE A 98 -6.46 14.69 -24.50
CA PHE A 98 -6.31 16.16 -24.59
C PHE A 98 -4.84 16.53 -24.36
N TYR A 99 -4.27 17.27 -25.30
CA TYR A 99 -2.85 17.65 -25.28
C TYR A 99 -2.64 19.17 -25.12
N GLY A 100 -3.68 19.98 -25.21
CA GLY A 100 -3.61 21.44 -25.13
C GLY A 100 -4.50 22.03 -24.03
N ALA A 101 -4.16 23.25 -23.60
CA ALA A 101 -4.94 23.98 -22.60
C ALA A 101 -6.34 24.38 -23.12
N ASP A 102 -6.51 24.47 -24.44
CA ASP A 102 -7.75 24.87 -25.10
C ASP A 102 -8.71 23.71 -25.38
N ASP A 103 -8.28 22.48 -25.08
CA ASP A 103 -9.11 21.30 -25.29
C ASP A 103 -10.22 21.22 -24.24
N ASN A 104 -11.39 20.71 -24.65
CA ASN A 104 -12.55 20.64 -23.78
C ASN A 104 -12.38 19.60 -22.67
N HIS A 105 -12.16 20.05 -21.45
CA HIS A 105 -11.91 19.22 -20.25
C HIS A 105 -13.18 18.62 -19.61
N GLY A 106 -14.34 18.69 -20.27
CA GLY A 106 -15.61 18.17 -19.75
C GLY A 106 -15.72 16.65 -19.67
N THR A 107 -14.78 15.90 -20.25
CA THR A 107 -14.76 14.44 -20.29
C THR A 107 -13.43 13.88 -19.80
N ASP A 108 -13.45 12.61 -19.38
CA ASP A 108 -12.24 11.89 -18.97
C ASP A 108 -11.17 11.91 -20.08
N PRO A 109 -9.96 12.44 -19.81
CA PRO A 109 -8.90 12.58 -20.81
C PRO A 109 -8.25 11.25 -21.23
N THR A 110 -8.48 10.17 -20.51
CA THR A 110 -7.84 8.87 -20.81
C THR A 110 -8.48 8.18 -22.01
N ARG A 111 -7.63 7.55 -22.87
CA ARG A 111 -8.11 6.69 -23.95
C ARG A 111 -8.63 5.34 -23.42
N CYS A 112 -9.52 4.73 -24.22
CA CYS A 112 -10.08 3.42 -23.93
C CYS A 112 -9.01 2.31 -23.97
N GLY A 113 -9.17 1.28 -23.12
CA GLY A 113 -8.35 0.07 -23.16
C GLY A 113 -7.23 -0.02 -22.12
N MET A 114 -6.98 1.03 -21.35
CA MET A 114 -6.02 0.99 -20.26
C MET A 114 -6.67 0.42 -18.97
N PRO A 115 -5.94 -0.37 -18.19
CA PRO A 115 -6.45 -0.82 -16.90
C PRO A 115 -6.65 0.38 -15.97
N ILE A 116 -7.79 0.42 -15.29
CA ILE A 116 -8.14 1.49 -14.35
C ILE A 116 -7.15 1.52 -13.18
N ASN A 117 -6.76 0.35 -12.73
CA ASN A 117 -5.82 0.18 -11.63
C ASN A 117 -5.02 -1.11 -11.87
N PRO A 118 -3.69 -1.09 -11.69
CA PRO A 118 -2.86 -2.31 -11.79
C PRO A 118 -3.31 -3.45 -10.89
N LEU A 119 -4.05 -3.13 -9.83
CA LEU A 119 -4.62 -4.13 -8.91
C LEU A 119 -5.88 -4.80 -9.45
N LEU A 120 -6.57 -4.22 -10.45
CA LEU A 120 -7.78 -4.75 -11.07
C LEU A 120 -7.41 -5.24 -12.47
N LYS A 121 -7.30 -6.57 -12.64
CA LYS A 121 -6.74 -7.16 -13.87
C LYS A 121 -7.71 -7.15 -15.06
N GLU A 122 -9.01 -7.27 -14.80
CA GLU A 122 -10.05 -7.42 -15.81
C GLU A 122 -10.77 -6.10 -16.11
N SER A 123 -10.68 -5.13 -15.20
CA SER A 123 -11.35 -3.84 -15.34
C SER A 123 -10.50 -2.88 -16.17
N SER A 124 -11.07 -2.41 -17.27
CA SER A 124 -10.47 -1.38 -18.11
C SER A 124 -11.37 -0.13 -18.12
N PHE A 125 -10.77 1.03 -18.44
CA PHE A 125 -11.58 2.18 -18.82
C PHE A 125 -12.28 1.85 -20.13
N GLY A 126 -13.50 1.33 -20.03
CA GLY A 126 -14.36 1.08 -21.20
C GLY A 126 -14.72 2.38 -21.92
N CYS A 127 -15.22 2.25 -23.14
CA CYS A 127 -15.81 3.36 -23.84
C CYS A 127 -16.93 3.99 -23.00
N LYS A 128 -16.83 5.27 -22.67
CA LYS A 128 -17.95 6.01 -22.10
C LYS A 128 -18.84 6.48 -23.24
N VAL A 129 -20.07 5.99 -23.25
CA VAL A 129 -21.11 6.50 -24.16
C VAL A 129 -21.63 7.81 -23.59
N VAL A 130 -21.35 8.92 -24.27
CA VAL A 130 -21.85 10.24 -23.86
C VAL A 130 -23.33 10.31 -24.17
N CYS A 131 -24.15 10.41 -23.14
CA CYS A 131 -25.59 10.66 -23.27
C CYS A 131 -25.88 12.09 -22.83
N GLN A 132 -26.38 12.92 -23.76
CA GLN A 132 -26.95 14.21 -23.43
C GLN A 132 -28.34 14.04 -22.81
N GLY A 133 -28.84 15.05 -22.11
CA GLY A 133 -30.14 14.98 -21.40
C GLY A 133 -31.34 14.57 -22.25
N SER A 134 -31.29 14.81 -23.58
CA SER A 134 -32.29 14.44 -24.57
C SER A 134 -32.05 13.09 -25.26
N SER A 135 -31.09 12.29 -24.79
CA SER A 135 -30.71 11.01 -25.42
C SER A 135 -31.87 10.01 -25.40
N SER A 136 -32.05 9.25 -26.51
CA SER A 136 -33.06 8.22 -26.65
C SER A 136 -32.95 7.14 -25.57
N TYR A 137 -34.03 6.41 -25.33
CA TYR A 137 -34.06 5.27 -24.41
C TYR A 137 -32.99 4.22 -24.77
N GLU A 138 -32.78 3.97 -26.06
CA GLU A 138 -31.82 3.00 -26.57
C GLU A 138 -30.37 3.43 -26.25
N MET A 139 -30.05 4.70 -26.43
CA MET A 139 -28.71 5.22 -26.07
C MET A 139 -28.40 5.09 -24.57
N ARG A 140 -29.43 5.35 -23.72
CA ARG A 140 -29.29 5.14 -22.27
C ARG A 140 -29.11 3.66 -21.91
N LYS A 141 -29.77 2.77 -22.65
CA LYS A 141 -29.61 1.32 -22.50
C LYS A 141 -28.21 0.86 -22.93
N ILE A 142 -27.72 1.33 -24.08
CA ILE A 142 -26.37 1.05 -24.58
C ILE A 142 -25.32 1.52 -23.55
N ARG A 143 -25.43 2.75 -23.05
CA ARG A 143 -24.54 3.27 -22.01
C ARG A 143 -24.48 2.34 -20.79
N ARG A 144 -25.64 1.92 -20.29
CA ARG A 144 -25.74 1.04 -19.12
C ARG A 144 -25.05 -0.31 -19.37
N TYR A 145 -25.28 -0.91 -20.54
CA TYR A 145 -24.62 -2.18 -20.87
C TYR A 145 -23.13 -2.03 -21.06
N THR A 146 -22.66 -0.95 -21.68
CA THR A 146 -21.23 -0.68 -21.84
C THR A 146 -20.56 -0.49 -20.48
N GLU A 147 -21.19 0.23 -19.55
CA GLU A 147 -20.69 0.38 -18.18
C GLU A 147 -20.66 -0.95 -17.42
N TRP A 148 -21.64 -1.84 -17.63
CA TRP A 148 -21.64 -3.16 -16.99
C TRP A 148 -20.58 -4.11 -17.57
N GLN A 149 -20.29 -4.02 -18.86
CA GLN A 149 -19.29 -4.87 -19.52
C GLN A 149 -17.86 -4.41 -19.25
N SER A 150 -17.66 -3.13 -18.98
CA SER A 150 -16.32 -2.59 -18.73
C SER A 150 -15.69 -3.10 -17.42
N MET A 151 -16.52 -3.49 -16.46
CA MET A 151 -16.07 -3.89 -15.14
C MET A 151 -16.88 -5.07 -14.59
N PRO A 152 -16.23 -6.25 -14.38
CA PRO A 152 -16.87 -7.39 -13.73
C PRO A 152 -17.40 -7.03 -12.34
N TYR A 153 -18.51 -7.61 -11.93
CA TYR A 153 -19.17 -7.29 -10.66
C TYR A 153 -18.23 -7.42 -9.44
N LYS A 154 -17.36 -8.43 -9.43
CA LYS A 154 -16.40 -8.66 -8.35
C LYS A 154 -15.39 -7.52 -8.25
N GLU A 155 -14.82 -7.11 -9.38
CA GLU A 155 -13.84 -6.03 -9.44
C GLU A 155 -14.48 -4.66 -9.21
N LYS A 156 -15.75 -4.47 -9.62
CA LYS A 156 -16.51 -3.26 -9.31
C LYS A 156 -16.63 -3.05 -7.80
N SER A 157 -16.95 -4.11 -7.05
CA SER A 157 -16.99 -4.01 -5.58
C SER A 157 -15.64 -3.64 -4.98
N GLN A 158 -14.55 -4.21 -5.49
CA GLN A 158 -13.19 -3.85 -5.05
C GLN A 158 -12.82 -2.41 -5.43
N TYR A 159 -13.23 -1.97 -6.62
CA TYR A 159 -13.00 -0.59 -7.05
C TYR A 159 -13.71 0.41 -6.15
N ASP A 160 -14.98 0.17 -5.80
CA ASP A 160 -15.73 1.01 -4.87
C ASP A 160 -15.05 1.06 -3.50
N GLU A 161 -14.54 -0.07 -3.00
CA GLU A 161 -13.77 -0.16 -1.76
C GLU A 161 -12.46 0.63 -1.82
N PHE A 162 -11.72 0.56 -2.93
CA PHE A 162 -10.51 1.35 -3.14
C PHE A 162 -10.81 2.85 -3.18
N GLN A 163 -11.94 3.27 -3.75
CA GLN A 163 -12.37 4.66 -3.73
C GLN A 163 -12.68 5.14 -2.31
N ILE A 164 -13.34 4.32 -1.50
CA ILE A 164 -13.61 4.65 -0.09
C ILE A 164 -12.30 4.79 0.67
N ILE A 165 -11.35 3.82 0.54
CA ILE A 165 -10.04 3.89 1.19
C ILE A 165 -9.32 5.18 0.79
N THR A 166 -9.27 5.48 -0.51
CA THR A 166 -8.59 6.66 -1.03
C THR A 166 -9.18 7.95 -0.50
N ASN A 167 -10.51 8.10 -0.54
CA ASN A 167 -11.20 9.29 -0.08
C ASN A 167 -11.02 9.51 1.43
N MET A 168 -11.21 8.46 2.25
CA MET A 168 -11.07 8.56 3.70
C MET A 168 -9.63 8.85 4.12
N ALA A 169 -8.65 8.21 3.49
CA ALA A 169 -7.25 8.44 3.78
C ALA A 169 -6.78 9.83 3.31
N HIS A 170 -7.25 10.29 2.16
CA HIS A 170 -6.95 11.62 1.64
C HIS A 170 -7.53 12.72 2.55
N ASN A 171 -8.78 12.58 3.00
CA ASN A 171 -9.40 13.50 3.97
C ASN A 171 -8.65 13.53 5.30
N ALA A 172 -8.04 12.42 5.70
CA ALA A 172 -7.19 12.33 6.89
C ALA A 172 -5.76 12.85 6.67
N GLY A 173 -5.43 13.38 5.48
CA GLY A 173 -4.12 13.92 5.15
C GLY A 173 -3.02 12.86 5.09
N MET A 174 -3.33 11.65 4.65
CA MET A 174 -2.33 10.58 4.52
C MET A 174 -1.56 10.67 3.20
N PRO A 175 -0.25 10.38 3.18
CA PRO A 175 0.54 10.37 1.96
C PRO A 175 0.12 9.25 1.02
N LYS A 176 0.27 9.49 -0.28
CA LYS A 176 -0.11 8.56 -1.36
C LYS A 176 0.49 7.16 -1.18
N MET A 177 1.75 7.07 -0.74
CA MET A 177 2.43 5.79 -0.49
C MET A 177 1.65 4.88 0.49
N ILE A 178 1.11 5.46 1.57
CA ILE A 178 0.29 4.70 2.54
C ILE A 178 -1.04 4.27 1.91
N ILE A 179 -1.63 5.12 1.05
CA ILE A 179 -2.89 4.80 0.36
C ILE A 179 -2.69 3.64 -0.62
N ASP A 180 -1.62 3.68 -1.41
CA ASP A 180 -1.29 2.63 -2.38
C ASP A 180 -1.01 1.29 -1.68
N ASP A 181 -0.26 1.31 -0.58
CA ASP A 181 -0.04 0.13 0.25
C ASP A 181 -1.33 -0.39 0.90
N ALA A 182 -2.19 0.51 1.37
CA ALA A 182 -3.49 0.12 1.94
C ALA A 182 -4.36 -0.60 0.91
N MET A 183 -4.39 -0.14 -0.34
CA MET A 183 -5.10 -0.82 -1.43
C MET A 183 -4.52 -2.20 -1.71
N ARG A 184 -3.18 -2.35 -1.70
CA ARG A 184 -2.52 -3.66 -1.87
C ARG A 184 -2.88 -4.63 -0.74
N TYR A 185 -2.84 -4.18 0.52
CA TYR A 185 -3.24 -5.03 1.65
C TYR A 185 -4.73 -5.35 1.61
N HIS A 186 -5.57 -4.39 1.24
CA HIS A 186 -7.00 -4.65 1.10
C HIS A 186 -7.28 -5.72 0.05
N LYS A 187 -6.59 -5.67 -1.09
CA LYS A 187 -6.70 -6.71 -2.12
C LYS A 187 -6.29 -8.08 -1.59
N LYS A 188 -5.13 -8.18 -0.91
CA LYS A 188 -4.69 -9.44 -0.27
C LYS A 188 -5.75 -10.00 0.68
N ILE A 189 -6.36 -9.14 1.50
CA ILE A 189 -7.41 -9.54 2.47
C ILE A 189 -8.68 -9.96 1.74
N SER A 190 -9.09 -9.25 0.69
CA SER A 190 -10.32 -9.54 -0.06
C SER A 190 -10.23 -10.82 -0.89
N GLU A 191 -9.02 -11.25 -1.27
CA GLU A 191 -8.79 -12.53 -1.98
C GLU A 191 -8.87 -13.75 -1.05
N TYR A 192 -8.84 -13.54 0.27
CA TYR A 192 -9.02 -14.60 1.25
C TYR A 192 -10.48 -15.08 1.27
N ASN A 193 -10.68 -16.38 1.36
CA ASN A 193 -11.97 -17.04 1.15
C ASN A 193 -13.08 -16.74 2.19
N LEU A 194 -12.90 -15.73 3.04
CA LEU A 194 -13.90 -15.31 4.02
C LEU A 194 -14.72 -14.13 3.50
N THR A 195 -16.03 -14.27 3.52
CA THR A 195 -16.96 -13.19 3.19
C THR A 195 -17.40 -12.45 4.45
N PHE A 196 -17.02 -11.19 4.55
CA PHE A 196 -17.45 -10.31 5.63
C PHE A 196 -18.59 -9.40 5.15
N ARG A 197 -19.55 -9.08 6.02
CA ARG A 197 -20.71 -8.24 5.74
C ARG A 197 -20.90 -7.18 6.80
N GLY A 198 -21.52 -6.04 6.42
CA GLY A 198 -21.82 -4.94 7.33
C GLY A 198 -20.57 -4.39 8.03
N ASP A 199 -20.69 -4.04 9.28
CA ASP A 199 -19.63 -3.42 10.11
C ASP A 199 -18.30 -4.18 10.13
N ASN A 200 -18.36 -5.52 9.98
CA ASN A 200 -17.13 -6.33 9.88
C ASN A 200 -16.37 -6.08 8.57
N ARG A 201 -17.09 -5.85 7.46
CA ARG A 201 -16.50 -5.50 6.17
C ARG A 201 -15.87 -4.11 6.24
N ASP A 202 -16.59 -3.14 6.78
CA ASP A 202 -16.10 -1.78 6.93
C ASP A 202 -14.91 -1.72 7.89
N GLY A 203 -14.92 -2.54 8.95
CA GLY A 203 -13.80 -2.73 9.86
C GLY A 203 -12.55 -3.31 9.17
N LEU A 204 -12.72 -4.26 8.23
CA LEU A 204 -11.60 -4.79 7.43
C LEU A 204 -11.07 -3.75 6.46
N LEU A 205 -11.95 -2.98 5.82
CA LEU A 205 -11.58 -1.89 4.94
C LEU A 205 -10.74 -0.85 5.67
N ALA A 206 -11.18 -0.43 6.85
CA ALA A 206 -10.45 0.48 7.73
C ALA A 206 -9.10 -0.11 8.20
N SER A 207 -9.05 -1.43 8.44
CA SER A 207 -7.84 -2.11 8.91
C SER A 207 -6.72 -2.16 7.87
N SER A 208 -7.03 -2.07 6.58
CA SER A 208 -6.03 -1.99 5.50
C SER A 208 -5.13 -0.77 5.67
N ILE A 209 -5.71 0.38 6.02
CA ILE A 209 -4.95 1.60 6.35
C ILE A 209 -4.15 1.42 7.63
N TYR A 210 -4.72 0.76 8.64
CA TYR A 210 -4.00 0.47 9.88
C TYR A 210 -2.71 -0.31 9.61
N ILE A 211 -2.79 -1.35 8.78
CA ILE A 211 -1.65 -2.19 8.44
C ILE A 211 -0.63 -1.41 7.61
N ALA A 212 -1.07 -0.68 6.58
CA ALA A 212 -0.21 0.16 5.76
C ALA A 212 0.55 1.21 6.58
N CYS A 213 -0.13 1.90 7.49
CA CYS A 213 0.50 2.85 8.41
C CYS A 213 1.56 2.20 9.29
N ARG A 214 1.30 0.96 9.74
CA ARG A 214 2.20 0.24 10.64
C ARG A 214 3.45 -0.25 9.93
N VAL A 215 3.31 -0.77 8.72
CA VAL A 215 4.43 -1.20 7.86
C VAL A 215 5.33 -0.02 7.51
N ASN A 216 4.74 1.12 7.18
CA ASN A 216 5.45 2.36 6.84
C ASN A 216 6.01 3.11 8.06
N LYS A 217 6.00 2.50 9.26
CA LYS A 217 6.53 3.08 10.52
C LYS A 217 5.80 4.35 11.01
N PHE A 218 4.60 4.64 10.50
CA PHE A 218 3.73 5.73 10.96
C PHE A 218 2.45 5.18 11.61
N PRO A 219 2.55 4.43 12.73
CA PRO A 219 1.41 3.71 13.28
C PRO A 219 0.28 4.67 13.68
N ARG A 220 -0.94 4.27 13.34
CA ARG A 220 -2.18 4.88 13.82
C ARG A 220 -2.83 3.95 14.82
N THR A 221 -3.59 4.50 15.74
CA THR A 221 -4.35 3.68 16.68
C THR A 221 -5.66 3.18 16.05
N PRO A 222 -6.21 2.05 16.50
CA PRO A 222 -7.53 1.62 16.03
C PRO A 222 -8.64 2.64 16.30
N LYS A 223 -8.50 3.46 17.34
CA LYS A 223 -9.43 4.56 17.64
C LYS A 223 -9.33 5.69 16.60
N GLU A 224 -8.10 6.12 16.27
CA GLU A 224 -7.88 7.12 15.19
C GLU A 224 -8.46 6.63 13.87
N ILE A 225 -8.29 5.34 13.54
CA ILE A 225 -8.84 4.74 12.33
C ILE A 225 -10.37 4.69 12.38
N ALA A 226 -10.95 4.33 13.53
CA ALA A 226 -12.40 4.35 13.72
C ALA A 226 -12.97 5.75 13.45
N ASN A 227 -12.34 6.79 13.98
CA ASN A 227 -12.75 8.17 13.75
C ASN A 227 -12.65 8.58 12.26
N ILE A 228 -11.61 8.16 11.55
CA ILE A 228 -11.43 8.45 10.12
C ILE A 228 -12.55 7.81 9.28
N PHE A 229 -12.93 6.58 9.59
CA PHE A 229 -13.96 5.83 8.88
C PHE A 229 -15.36 5.99 9.45
N HIS A 230 -15.53 6.80 10.48
CA HIS A 230 -16.81 6.98 11.19
C HIS A 230 -17.41 5.66 11.70
N LEU A 231 -16.54 4.74 12.14
CA LEU A 231 -16.90 3.42 12.65
C LEU A 231 -16.89 3.39 14.18
N ASP A 232 -17.59 2.41 14.74
CA ASP A 232 -17.43 2.11 16.15
C ASP A 232 -16.03 1.54 16.46
N VAL A 233 -15.47 1.94 17.61
CA VAL A 233 -14.12 1.53 18.04
C VAL A 233 -14.02 0.01 18.19
N THR A 234 -15.10 -0.66 18.59
CA THR A 234 -15.13 -2.12 18.74
C THR A 234 -15.04 -2.80 17.40
N SER A 235 -15.76 -2.31 16.38
CA SER A 235 -15.74 -2.84 15.01
C SER A 235 -14.38 -2.61 14.35
N ALA A 236 -13.79 -1.43 14.48
CA ALA A 236 -12.45 -1.15 13.97
C ALA A 236 -11.38 -2.04 14.64
N THR A 237 -11.47 -2.24 15.97
CA THR A 237 -10.52 -3.09 16.70
C THR A 237 -10.65 -4.58 16.29
N LYS A 238 -11.87 -5.08 16.11
CA LYS A 238 -12.12 -6.43 15.58
C LYS A 238 -11.60 -6.54 14.14
N GLY A 239 -11.88 -5.56 13.29
CA GLY A 239 -11.36 -5.50 11.93
C GLY A 239 -9.84 -5.58 11.88
N CYS A 240 -9.13 -4.78 12.69
CA CYS A 240 -7.67 -4.81 12.77
C CYS A 240 -7.13 -6.19 13.20
N LYS A 241 -7.76 -6.86 14.17
CA LYS A 241 -7.36 -8.22 14.59
C LYS A 241 -7.60 -9.25 13.49
N ASN A 242 -8.77 -9.21 12.86
CA ASN A 242 -9.14 -10.14 11.79
C ASN A 242 -8.18 -9.97 10.59
N ALA A 243 -7.91 -8.74 10.19
CA ALA A 243 -6.98 -8.47 9.10
C ALA A 243 -5.55 -8.95 9.39
N GLN A 244 -5.06 -8.78 10.62
CA GLN A 244 -3.76 -9.31 11.02
C GLN A 244 -3.72 -10.84 10.97
N ASN A 245 -4.77 -11.50 11.45
CA ASN A 245 -4.87 -12.96 11.39
C ASN A 245 -4.88 -13.46 9.94
N ILE A 246 -5.69 -12.82 9.07
CA ILE A 246 -5.77 -13.16 7.64
C ILE A 246 -4.41 -13.01 6.97
N ILE A 247 -3.70 -11.91 7.20
CA ILE A 247 -2.37 -11.71 6.63
C ILE A 247 -1.39 -12.75 7.14
N ASN A 248 -1.39 -13.02 8.44
CA ASN A 248 -0.54 -14.06 9.02
C ASN A 248 -0.84 -15.45 8.43
N ASP A 249 -2.11 -15.75 8.16
CA ASP A 249 -2.53 -17.02 7.55
C ASP A 249 -2.09 -17.10 6.07
N ILE A 250 -2.24 -16.02 5.31
CA ILE A 250 -1.79 -15.94 3.92
C ILE A 250 -0.26 -16.09 3.82
N GLU A 251 0.46 -15.47 4.75
CA GLU A 251 1.92 -15.41 4.75
C GLU A 251 2.58 -16.54 5.57
N ARG A 252 1.79 -17.50 6.06
CA ARG A 252 2.29 -18.60 6.91
C ARG A 252 3.43 -19.37 6.27
N ASP A 253 3.29 -19.70 4.99
CA ASP A 253 4.22 -20.53 4.23
C ASP A 253 5.34 -19.73 3.53
N LEU A 254 5.34 -18.40 3.66
CA LEU A 254 6.36 -17.53 3.07
C LEU A 254 7.63 -17.50 3.93
N CYS A 255 8.76 -17.19 3.29
CA CYS A 255 10.02 -16.96 3.98
C CYS A 255 9.94 -15.74 4.90
N SER A 256 10.76 -15.72 5.98
CA SER A 256 10.77 -14.63 6.96
C SER A 256 11.04 -13.26 6.38
N GLN A 257 11.75 -13.17 5.23
CA GLN A 257 12.05 -11.91 4.53
C GLN A 257 10.84 -11.39 3.74
N GLU A 258 9.97 -12.27 3.28
CA GLU A 258 8.79 -11.94 2.48
C GLU A 258 7.55 -11.65 3.34
N LYS A 259 7.60 -11.99 4.63
CA LYS A 259 6.50 -11.76 5.57
C LYS A 259 6.35 -10.27 5.87
N THR A 260 5.10 -9.83 5.93
CA THR A 260 4.79 -8.46 6.34
C THR A 260 5.25 -8.22 7.78
N SER A 261 6.27 -7.39 7.95
CA SER A 261 6.81 -7.07 9.27
C SER A 261 5.86 -6.12 10.02
N LEU A 262 4.94 -6.68 10.76
CA LEU A 262 4.10 -5.96 11.72
C LEU A 262 4.84 -5.82 13.06
N GLY A 263 6.03 -5.24 13.06
CA GLY A 263 6.87 -5.07 14.24
C GLY A 263 6.15 -4.47 15.45
N ARG A 264 6.74 -4.60 16.65
CA ARG A 264 6.22 -3.98 17.87
C ARG A 264 6.20 -2.46 17.70
N THR A 265 5.05 -1.84 17.91
CA THR A 265 4.92 -0.39 17.85
C THR A 265 5.68 0.26 19.00
N LYS A 266 6.55 1.20 18.68
CA LYS A 266 7.33 1.96 19.67
C LYS A 266 6.65 3.28 20.02
N PRO A 267 6.83 3.81 21.25
CA PRO A 267 6.30 5.11 21.64
C PRO A 267 6.81 6.25 20.75
N GLU A 268 8.06 6.17 20.30
CA GLU A 268 8.74 7.12 19.44
C GLU A 268 7.92 7.49 18.19
N ALA A 269 7.31 6.48 17.56
CA ALA A 269 6.54 6.65 16.32
C ALA A 269 5.27 7.53 16.47
N PHE A 270 4.83 7.80 17.69
CA PHE A 270 3.69 8.69 17.95
C PHE A 270 4.11 10.10 18.34
N ILE A 271 5.32 10.27 18.91
CA ILE A 271 5.76 11.53 19.51
C ILE A 271 5.81 12.65 18.48
N GLU A 272 6.45 12.43 17.34
CA GLU A 272 6.59 13.45 16.31
C GLU A 272 5.23 14.01 15.87
N ARG A 273 4.27 13.12 15.63
CA ARG A 273 2.92 13.51 15.25
C ARG A 273 2.18 14.28 16.36
N TYR A 274 2.33 13.85 17.60
CA TYR A 274 1.69 14.56 18.73
C TYR A 274 2.31 15.93 18.97
N CYS A 275 3.63 16.04 18.89
CA CYS A 275 4.33 17.31 19.01
C CYS A 275 3.95 18.28 17.87
N SER A 276 3.87 17.78 16.62
CA SER A 276 3.44 18.58 15.47
C SER A 276 2.01 19.11 15.63
N LYS A 277 1.07 18.26 16.06
CA LYS A 277 -0.33 18.68 16.32
C LYS A 277 -0.47 19.67 17.48
N LEU A 278 0.45 19.66 18.43
CA LEU A 278 0.50 20.59 19.57
C LEU A 278 1.37 21.83 19.29
N ASN A 279 1.84 22.00 18.05
CA ASN A 279 2.72 23.11 17.63
C ASN A 279 3.98 23.25 18.51
N MET A 280 4.54 22.11 18.95
CA MET A 280 5.80 22.11 19.71
C MET A 280 7.00 22.33 18.79
N ASN A 281 8.03 23.02 19.31
CA ASN A 281 9.26 23.27 18.57
C ASN A 281 9.98 21.94 18.23
N VAL A 282 10.67 21.92 17.08
CA VAL A 282 11.48 20.78 16.61
C VAL A 282 12.53 20.35 17.64
N GLU A 283 13.17 21.28 18.34
CA GLU A 283 14.10 20.96 19.42
C GLU A 283 13.44 20.15 20.53
N LEU A 284 12.24 20.55 20.97
CA LEU A 284 11.50 19.86 22.02
C LEU A 284 11.01 18.48 21.55
N THR A 285 10.68 18.36 20.28
CA THR A 285 10.35 17.05 19.67
C THR A 285 11.55 16.10 19.73
N LYS A 286 12.76 16.57 19.42
CA LYS A 286 13.99 15.75 19.55
C LYS A 286 14.25 15.35 21.01
N VAL A 287 14.00 16.25 21.97
CA VAL A 287 14.10 15.92 23.40
C VAL A 287 13.08 14.86 23.79
N ALA A 288 11.84 14.95 23.29
CA ALA A 288 10.81 13.96 23.53
C ALA A 288 11.17 12.58 22.99
N MET A 289 11.74 12.52 21.78
CA MET A 289 12.24 11.29 21.19
C MET A 289 13.39 10.69 22.02
N PHE A 290 14.32 11.52 22.47
CA PHE A 290 15.43 11.07 23.31
C PHE A 290 14.94 10.49 24.65
N VAL A 291 13.98 11.14 25.30
CA VAL A 291 13.34 10.62 26.53
C VAL A 291 12.64 9.29 26.25
N SER A 292 11.95 9.18 25.11
CA SER A 292 11.27 7.94 24.71
C SER A 292 12.24 6.77 24.58
N LEU A 293 13.37 6.99 23.92
CA LEU A 293 14.43 5.96 23.78
C LEU A 293 14.98 5.53 25.14
N ARG A 294 15.19 6.45 26.08
CA ARG A 294 15.63 6.11 27.44
C ARG A 294 14.57 5.32 28.21
N VAL A 295 13.30 5.72 28.11
CA VAL A 295 12.17 5.02 28.74
C VAL A 295 12.07 3.58 28.21
N GLU A 296 12.24 3.41 26.90
CA GLU A 296 12.18 2.08 26.26
C GLU A 296 13.41 1.23 26.66
N LYS A 297 14.62 1.79 26.57
CA LYS A 297 15.86 1.08 26.92
C LYS A 297 15.87 0.58 28.35
N ASN A 298 15.38 1.38 29.29
CA ASN A 298 15.34 1.05 30.71
C ASN A 298 14.05 0.34 31.12
N ASN A 299 13.13 0.07 30.17
CA ASN A 299 11.84 -0.59 30.40
C ASN A 299 11.06 -0.02 31.60
N LEU A 300 10.99 1.31 31.70
CA LEU A 300 10.45 2.01 32.88
C LEU A 300 8.93 1.90 33.01
N MET A 301 8.23 1.63 31.92
CA MET A 301 6.75 1.57 31.89
C MET A 301 6.21 0.37 31.08
N PRO A 302 6.51 -0.88 31.48
CA PRO A 302 6.12 -2.07 30.72
C PRO A 302 4.61 -2.29 30.65
N GLU A 303 3.86 -1.80 31.63
CA GLU A 303 2.41 -1.99 31.76
C GLU A 303 1.58 -1.06 30.86
N ASN A 304 2.21 -0.01 30.32
CA ASN A 304 1.52 1.02 29.58
C ASN A 304 1.59 0.79 28.07
N THR A 305 0.53 1.15 27.36
CA THR A 305 0.55 1.09 25.89
C THR A 305 1.52 2.14 25.32
N PRO A 306 2.17 1.86 24.18
CA PRO A 306 3.12 2.82 23.56
C PRO A 306 2.53 4.21 23.34
N GLN A 307 1.27 4.28 22.95
CA GLN A 307 0.52 5.52 22.78
C GLN A 307 0.41 6.31 24.09
N SER A 308 0.09 5.63 25.20
CA SER A 308 -0.04 6.28 26.51
C SER A 308 1.31 6.79 27.03
N ILE A 309 2.38 6.03 26.76
CA ILE A 309 3.76 6.43 27.08
C ILE A 309 4.12 7.70 26.30
N ALA A 310 3.86 7.72 24.99
CA ALA A 310 4.13 8.88 24.13
C ALA A 310 3.36 10.13 24.61
N ALA A 311 2.07 10.00 24.92
CA ALA A 311 1.26 11.08 25.46
C ALA A 311 1.78 11.60 26.82
N GLY A 312 2.21 10.67 27.69
CA GLY A 312 2.83 11.02 28.97
C GLY A 312 4.15 11.78 28.82
N ILE A 313 5.00 11.38 27.88
CA ILE A 313 6.29 12.01 27.58
C ILE A 313 6.06 13.43 27.03
N VAL A 314 5.15 13.58 26.07
CA VAL A 314 4.83 14.90 25.49
C VAL A 314 4.31 15.86 26.57
N TYR A 315 3.41 15.40 27.44
CA TYR A 315 2.93 16.19 28.56
C TYR A 315 4.06 16.51 29.57
N PHE A 316 4.93 15.55 29.88
CA PHE A 316 6.07 15.74 30.78
C PHE A 316 7.02 16.84 30.28
N ILE A 317 7.35 16.83 29.00
CA ILE A 317 8.21 17.86 28.41
C ILE A 317 7.53 19.20 28.38
N SER A 318 6.22 19.25 28.09
CA SER A 318 5.47 20.49 28.12
C SER A 318 5.50 21.16 29.49
N GLN A 319 5.45 20.39 30.58
CA GLN A 319 5.53 20.90 31.94
C GLN A 319 6.94 21.36 32.31
N ILE A 320 7.97 20.61 31.95
CA ILE A 320 9.38 21.02 32.18
C ILE A 320 9.70 22.33 31.48
N CYS A 321 9.26 22.46 30.23
CA CYS A 321 9.52 23.64 29.42
C CYS A 321 8.51 24.80 29.67
N LYS A 322 7.64 24.67 30.65
CA LYS A 322 6.61 25.69 31.03
C LYS A 322 5.74 26.09 29.83
N LEU A 323 5.40 25.17 28.95
CA LEU A 323 4.52 25.41 27.81
C LEU A 323 3.06 25.48 28.28
N SER A 324 2.25 26.31 27.63
CA SER A 324 0.81 26.46 27.91
C SER A 324 -0.05 25.30 27.42
N ILE A 325 0.49 24.09 27.40
CA ILE A 325 -0.19 22.88 26.91
C ILE A 325 -0.89 22.18 28.09
N SER A 326 -2.22 22.08 28.00
CA SER A 326 -3.02 21.43 29.03
C SER A 326 -3.11 19.91 28.82
N LYS A 327 -3.51 19.19 29.88
CA LYS A 327 -3.81 17.73 29.76
C LYS A 327 -4.92 17.45 28.75
N ARG A 328 -5.88 18.37 28.60
CA ARG A 328 -6.99 18.27 27.65
C ARG A 328 -6.49 18.33 26.21
N ASP A 329 -5.53 19.20 25.92
CA ASP A 329 -4.95 19.32 24.58
C ASP A 329 -4.24 18.03 24.19
N VAL A 330 -3.43 17.48 25.11
CA VAL A 330 -2.77 16.18 24.88
C VAL A 330 -3.79 15.05 24.73
N LYS A 331 -4.87 15.05 25.50
CA LYS A 331 -5.97 14.08 25.35
C LYS A 331 -6.62 14.16 23.97
N ASN A 332 -6.92 15.37 23.51
CA ASN A 332 -7.56 15.60 22.20
C ASN A 332 -6.67 15.08 21.04
N VAL A 333 -5.36 15.23 21.17
CA VAL A 333 -4.40 14.78 20.14
C VAL A 333 -4.12 13.29 20.23
N SER A 334 -3.96 12.73 21.43
CA SER A 334 -3.55 11.34 21.65
C SER A 334 -4.71 10.37 21.87
N GLU A 335 -5.94 10.88 22.06
CA GLU A 335 -7.14 10.09 22.44
C GLU A 335 -6.95 9.23 23.71
N THR A 336 -5.95 9.57 24.51
CA THR A 336 -5.65 8.89 25.78
C THR A 336 -6.31 9.63 26.94
N SER A 337 -6.82 8.89 27.93
CA SER A 337 -7.50 9.53 29.08
C SER A 337 -6.55 10.40 29.90
N GLU A 338 -7.05 11.52 30.43
CA GLU A 338 -6.28 12.46 31.26
C GLU A 338 -5.69 11.76 32.50
N VAL A 339 -6.43 10.80 33.05
CA VAL A 339 -5.97 9.99 34.19
C VAL A 339 -4.72 9.17 33.83
N THR A 340 -4.73 8.56 32.63
CA THR A 340 -3.60 7.76 32.14
C THR A 340 -2.39 8.67 31.87
N ILE A 341 -2.60 9.82 31.24
CA ILE A 341 -1.54 10.83 30.99
C ILE A 341 -0.91 11.25 32.32
N ASN A 342 -1.74 11.54 33.32
CA ASN A 342 -1.27 11.96 34.64
C ASN A 342 -0.51 10.85 35.39
N LYS A 343 -0.94 9.58 35.26
CA LYS A 343 -0.22 8.44 35.84
C LYS A 343 1.17 8.28 35.19
N CYS A 344 1.25 8.40 33.86
CA CYS A 344 2.52 8.36 33.15
C CYS A 344 3.42 9.54 33.53
N TYR A 345 2.87 10.75 33.60
CA TYR A 345 3.59 11.96 34.02
C TYR A 345 4.22 11.80 35.40
N LYS A 346 3.44 11.39 36.42
CA LYS A 346 3.95 11.19 37.80
C LYS A 346 5.04 10.14 37.88
N LYS A 347 5.03 9.10 37.02
CA LYS A 347 6.12 8.10 36.96
C LYS A 347 7.39 8.73 36.39
N LEU A 348 7.26 9.56 35.31
CA LEU A 348 8.40 10.23 34.67
C LEU A 348 9.02 11.33 35.55
N GLU A 349 8.17 12.07 36.27
CA GLU A 349 8.58 13.15 37.20
C GLU A 349 9.54 12.62 38.28
N LYS A 350 9.26 11.46 38.84
CA LYS A 350 10.12 10.82 39.86
C LYS A 350 11.54 10.51 39.36
N ILE A 351 11.71 10.33 38.06
CA ILE A 351 12.96 9.91 37.43
C ILE A 351 13.53 11.02 36.54
N GLN A 352 13.02 12.25 36.66
CA GLN A 352 13.36 13.39 35.81
C GLN A 352 14.86 13.61 35.63
N GLY A 353 15.65 13.54 36.71
CA GLY A 353 17.09 13.76 36.66
C GLY A 353 17.89 12.73 35.84
N GLN A 354 17.31 11.53 35.63
CA GLN A 354 17.92 10.47 34.82
C GLN A 354 17.48 10.55 33.35
N LEU A 355 16.31 11.13 33.08
CA LEU A 355 15.70 11.15 31.76
C LEU A 355 16.15 12.35 30.92
N VAL A 356 16.18 13.55 31.53
CA VAL A 356 16.46 14.79 30.82
C VAL A 356 17.87 15.27 31.17
N PRO A 357 18.70 15.63 30.17
CA PRO A 357 20.02 16.20 30.41
C PRO A 357 19.94 17.54 31.18
N ASN A 358 20.84 17.76 32.13
CA ASN A 358 20.88 18.97 32.97
C ASN A 358 21.01 20.27 32.15
N ALA A 359 21.64 20.22 30.97
CA ALA A 359 21.75 21.36 30.06
C ALA A 359 20.38 21.85 29.58
N ILE A 360 19.45 20.93 29.31
CA ILE A 360 18.10 21.26 28.87
C ILE A 360 17.28 21.81 30.04
N LEU A 361 17.41 21.20 31.22
CA LEU A 361 16.74 21.70 32.43
C LEU A 361 17.16 23.14 32.74
N ARG A 362 18.43 23.47 32.58
CA ARG A 362 18.94 24.86 32.80
C ARG A 362 18.48 25.86 31.74
N LYS A 363 18.27 25.42 30.51
CA LYS A 363 17.78 26.29 29.40
C LYS A 363 16.35 26.72 29.58
N TYR A 364 15.52 25.90 30.22
CA TYR A 364 14.07 26.12 30.36
C TYR A 364 13.62 26.30 31.81
N ALA A 365 14.51 26.20 32.80
CA ALA A 365 14.24 26.57 34.20
C ALA A 365 14.12 28.09 34.37
#